data_4381a23cfc6ddba7c5d1a4132ad2a0ad
#
_entry.id   4381a23cfc6ddba7c5d1a4132ad2a0ad
#
_cell.length_a   1.000
_cell.length_b   1.000
_cell.length_c   1.000
_cell.angle_alpha   90.00
_cell.angle_beta   90.00
_cell.angle_gamma   90.00
#
_symmetry.space_group_name_H-M   'P 1'
#
loop_
_entity.id
_entity.type
_entity.pdbx_description
1 polymer ?
#
loop_
_entity_poly.entity_id
_entity_poly.type
_entity_poly.pdbx_seq_one_letter_code
_entity_poly.pdbx_strand_id
1 'polypeptide(L)'
;MSASGKSNFLLIESCLRCGNRADGVFCKLPNSALHRILAAREAKVYPKGALICQEGGMAHGVFVLCTGKAQISATTPEGHTTVVGEAAPGEIIGVSAVLGRTPYKTTVEVMEQCQLNYLAREEFLEML
;
A
#
# COMPACT_ATOMS: atom_id res chain seq x y z
N MET A 1 20.99 2.42 -6.19
CA MET A 1 20.78 1.63 -7.34
C MET A 1 20.02 2.35 -8.41
N SER A 2 20.63 2.43 -9.57
CA SER A 2 20.02 3.15 -10.69
C SER A 2 18.63 2.63 -11.03
N ALA A 3 18.38 1.38 -10.70
CA ALA A 3 17.09 0.76 -10.99
C ALA A 3 15.93 1.46 -10.31
N SER A 4 16.17 2.19 -9.21
CA SER A 4 15.05 2.82 -8.50
C SER A 4 14.36 3.87 -9.37
N GLY A 5 15.12 4.65 -10.13
CA GLY A 5 14.50 5.62 -11.02
C GLY A 5 13.70 4.98 -12.12
N LYS A 6 14.23 3.91 -12.72
CA LYS A 6 13.48 3.16 -13.73
C LYS A 6 12.25 2.50 -13.14
N SER A 7 12.38 1.95 -11.93
CA SER A 7 11.24 1.32 -11.28
C SER A 7 10.11 2.32 -11.05
N ASN A 8 10.44 3.54 -10.62
CA ASN A 8 9.44 4.57 -10.40
C ASN A 8 8.72 4.93 -11.69
N PHE A 9 9.48 5.08 -12.77
CA PHE A 9 8.89 5.40 -14.07
C PHE A 9 7.98 4.27 -14.54
N LEU A 10 8.43 3.03 -14.40
CA LEU A 10 7.63 1.87 -14.82
C LEU A 10 6.35 1.76 -13.99
N LEU A 11 6.41 2.09 -12.69
CA LEU A 11 5.22 2.05 -11.85
C LEU A 11 4.19 3.07 -12.31
N ILE A 12 4.61 4.26 -12.71
CA ILE A 12 3.68 5.26 -13.22
C ILE A 12 2.93 4.74 -14.43
N GLU A 13 3.65 4.18 -15.38
CA GLU A 13 3.01 3.60 -16.56
C GLU A 13 2.14 2.42 -16.20
N SER A 14 2.61 1.57 -15.30
CA SER A 14 1.87 0.39 -14.90
C SER A 14 0.54 0.72 -14.27
N CYS A 15 0.47 1.79 -13.47
CA CYS A 15 -0.79 2.17 -12.84
C CYS A 15 -1.86 2.52 -13.85
N LEU A 16 -1.49 3.17 -14.94
CA LEU A 16 -2.45 3.54 -15.99
C LEU A 16 -2.82 2.37 -16.89
N ARG A 17 -1.91 1.42 -17.08
CA ARG A 17 -2.10 0.29 -18.00
C ARG A 17 -2.16 -1.04 -17.27
N CYS A 18 -2.23 -1.02 -15.96
CA CYS A 18 -2.14 -2.23 -15.15
C CYS A 18 -3.32 -3.15 -15.40
N GLY A 19 -3.03 -4.45 -15.58
CA GLY A 19 -4.06 -5.45 -15.73
C GLY A 19 -4.92 -5.63 -14.47
N ASN A 20 -4.42 -5.17 -13.33
CA ASN A 20 -5.15 -5.26 -12.06
C ASN A 20 -6.13 -4.12 -11.84
N ARG A 21 -6.22 -3.16 -12.77
CA ARG A 21 -7.14 -2.02 -12.62
C ARG A 21 -8.59 -2.46 -12.48
N ALA A 22 -8.93 -3.62 -13.01
CA ALA A 22 -10.29 -4.13 -12.90
C ALA A 22 -10.55 -4.82 -11.55
N ASP A 23 -9.50 -5.13 -10.81
CA ASP A 23 -9.62 -5.97 -9.61
C ASP A 23 -9.63 -5.18 -8.29
N GLY A 24 -8.95 -4.05 -8.22
CA GLY A 24 -8.84 -3.27 -6.99
C GLY A 24 -9.65 -2.00 -7.04
N VAL A 25 -10.12 -1.56 -5.88
CA VAL A 25 -10.88 -0.31 -5.79
C VAL A 25 -10.06 0.86 -6.27
N PHE A 26 -8.81 0.96 -5.82
CA PHE A 26 -7.91 2.01 -6.24
C PHE A 26 -7.69 1.97 -7.75
N CYS A 27 -7.50 0.77 -8.28
CA CYS A 27 -7.16 0.60 -9.68
C CYS A 27 -8.34 0.87 -10.62
N LYS A 28 -9.55 0.95 -10.09
CA LYS A 28 -10.75 1.24 -10.89
C LYS A 28 -11.06 2.72 -10.98
N LEU A 29 -10.24 3.57 -10.36
CA LEU A 29 -10.47 5.02 -10.38
C LEU A 29 -10.33 5.57 -11.80
N PRO A 30 -11.05 6.68 -12.10
CA PRO A 30 -10.89 7.34 -13.39
C PRO A 30 -9.44 7.78 -13.63
N ASN A 31 -9.05 7.88 -14.89
CA ASN A 31 -7.68 8.27 -15.23
C ASN A 31 -7.30 9.62 -14.62
N SER A 32 -8.24 10.58 -14.56
CA SER A 32 -7.94 11.88 -13.96
C SER A 32 -7.56 11.75 -12.49
N ALA A 33 -8.27 10.89 -11.75
CA ALA A 33 -7.94 10.65 -10.36
C ALA A 33 -6.60 9.93 -10.24
N LEU A 34 -6.34 8.94 -11.08
CA LEU A 34 -5.07 8.23 -11.07
C LEU A 34 -3.90 9.16 -11.36
N HIS A 35 -4.06 10.11 -12.28
CA HIS A 35 -3.01 11.08 -12.56
C HIS A 35 -2.69 11.93 -11.33
N ARG A 36 -3.70 12.36 -10.60
CA ARG A 36 -3.50 13.13 -9.38
C ARG A 36 -2.76 12.29 -8.33
N ILE A 37 -3.15 11.06 -8.18
CA ILE A 37 -2.52 10.14 -7.25
C ILE A 37 -1.06 9.93 -7.63
N LEU A 38 -0.80 9.67 -8.91
CA LEU A 38 0.55 9.42 -9.37
C LEU A 38 1.45 10.64 -9.18
N ALA A 39 0.90 11.84 -9.25
CA ALA A 39 1.67 13.05 -9.01
C ALA A 39 2.02 13.22 -7.53
N ALA A 40 1.18 12.73 -6.63
CA ALA A 40 1.34 12.92 -5.19
C ALA A 40 2.01 11.72 -4.51
N ARG A 41 2.10 10.61 -5.18
CA ARG A 41 2.57 9.36 -4.58
C ARG A 41 4.08 9.30 -4.43
N GLU A 42 4.50 8.42 -3.55
CA GLU A 42 5.90 8.06 -3.41
C GLU A 42 6.03 6.56 -3.67
N ALA A 43 6.72 6.18 -4.74
CA ALA A 43 6.88 4.78 -5.09
C ALA A 43 7.94 4.14 -4.19
N LYS A 44 7.64 2.95 -3.70
CA LYS A 44 8.54 2.22 -2.79
C LYS A 44 8.62 0.76 -3.21
N VAL A 45 9.80 0.16 -3.00
CA VAL A 45 10.02 -1.27 -3.24
C VAL A 45 10.48 -1.88 -1.93
N TYR A 46 9.78 -2.91 -1.49
CA TYR A 46 10.08 -3.59 -0.23
C TYR A 46 10.48 -5.02 -0.53
N PRO A 47 11.64 -5.47 0.00
CA PRO A 47 12.07 -6.85 -0.19
C PRO A 47 11.30 -7.79 0.73
N LYS A 48 11.37 -9.08 0.42
CA LYS A 48 10.78 -10.12 1.25
C LYS A 48 11.28 -9.96 2.69
N GLY A 49 10.38 -10.06 3.65
CA GLY A 49 10.68 -9.96 5.07
C GLY A 49 10.58 -8.55 5.63
N ALA A 50 10.45 -7.53 4.78
CA ALA A 50 10.29 -6.17 5.26
C ALA A 50 8.88 -5.96 5.79
N LEU A 51 8.73 -5.01 6.71
CA LEU A 51 7.42 -4.63 7.24
C LEU A 51 6.93 -3.39 6.51
N ILE A 52 5.74 -3.46 5.93
CA ILE A 52 5.12 -2.30 5.31
C ILE A 52 4.55 -1.39 6.39
N CYS A 53 3.88 -1.98 7.37
CA CYS A 53 3.44 -1.27 8.56
C CYS A 53 3.47 -2.22 9.73
N GLN A 54 3.50 -1.67 10.93
CA GLN A 54 3.62 -2.45 12.15
C GLN A 54 2.51 -2.05 13.11
N GLU A 55 1.90 -3.04 13.73
CA GLU A 55 0.84 -2.83 14.71
C GLU A 55 1.32 -1.88 15.79
N GLY A 56 0.52 -0.86 16.10
CA GLY A 56 0.88 0.15 17.09
C GLY A 56 1.69 1.30 16.53
N GLY A 57 2.17 1.20 15.29
CA GLY A 57 2.93 2.28 14.66
C GLY A 57 2.03 3.40 14.20
N MET A 58 2.58 4.61 14.12
CA MET A 58 1.83 5.78 13.67
C MET A 58 1.47 5.67 12.20
N ALA A 59 0.23 5.97 11.88
CA ALA A 59 -0.26 5.90 10.51
C ALA A 59 -0.22 7.29 9.87
N HIS A 60 0.82 7.53 9.07
CA HIS A 60 1.01 8.81 8.39
C HIS A 60 0.45 8.80 6.97
N GLY A 61 0.09 7.66 6.45
CA GLY A 61 -0.45 7.56 5.11
C GLY A 61 -0.86 6.13 4.79
N VAL A 62 -1.27 5.93 3.53
CA VAL A 62 -1.72 4.62 3.06
C VAL A 62 -0.75 4.09 2.02
N PHE A 63 -0.76 2.77 1.84
CA PHE A 63 0.06 2.10 0.83
C PHE A 63 -0.87 1.38 -0.14
N VAL A 64 -0.63 1.57 -1.43
CA VAL A 64 -1.34 0.82 -2.46
C VAL A 64 -0.39 -0.24 -3.00
N LEU A 65 -0.78 -1.50 -2.85
CA LEU A 65 0.06 -2.61 -3.31
C LEU A 65 -0.11 -2.76 -4.83
N CYS A 66 0.99 -2.65 -5.55
CA CYS A 66 0.97 -2.77 -7.01
C CYS A 66 1.38 -4.15 -7.47
N THR A 67 2.45 -4.71 -6.89
CA THR A 67 2.90 -6.06 -7.22
C THR A 67 3.40 -6.73 -5.95
N GLY A 68 3.43 -8.06 -5.95
CA GLY A 68 3.94 -8.83 -4.83
C GLY A 68 2.83 -9.35 -3.93
N LYS A 69 3.23 -9.80 -2.77
CA LYS A 69 2.30 -10.40 -1.81
C LYS A 69 2.76 -10.04 -0.39
N ALA A 70 1.81 -9.72 0.47
CA ALA A 70 2.10 -9.40 1.87
C ALA A 70 1.14 -10.13 2.78
N GLN A 71 1.61 -10.46 3.98
CA GLN A 71 0.82 -11.18 4.98
C GLN A 71 0.38 -10.20 6.05
N ILE A 72 -0.88 -10.25 6.40
CA ILE A 72 -1.46 -9.37 7.42
C ILE A 72 -1.66 -10.18 8.70
N SER A 73 -1.14 -9.68 9.82
CA SER A 73 -1.27 -10.33 11.10
C SER A 73 -1.68 -9.34 12.18
N ALA A 74 -2.24 -9.86 13.26
CA ALA A 74 -2.66 -9.04 14.39
C ALA A 74 -2.36 -9.79 15.67
N THR A 75 -2.12 -9.04 16.75
CA THR A 75 -1.86 -9.62 18.06
C THR A 75 -3.18 -9.69 18.84
N THR A 76 -3.47 -10.87 19.37
CA THR A 76 -4.67 -11.07 20.18
C THR A 76 -4.46 -10.47 21.58
N PRO A 77 -5.55 -10.27 22.34
CA PRO A 77 -5.41 -9.78 23.74
C PRO A 77 -4.54 -10.69 24.61
N GLU A 78 -4.43 -11.96 24.25
CA GLU A 78 -3.58 -12.90 25.02
C GLU A 78 -2.11 -12.81 24.61
N GLY A 79 -1.78 -11.96 23.63
CA GLY A 79 -0.40 -11.78 23.21
C GLY A 79 0.05 -12.70 22.08
N HIS A 80 -0.87 -13.42 21.46
CA HIS A 80 -0.55 -14.31 20.32
C HIS A 80 -0.70 -13.58 19.00
N THR A 81 0.24 -13.80 18.10
CA THR A 81 0.15 -13.25 16.75
C THR A 81 -0.62 -14.20 15.87
N THR A 82 -1.63 -13.70 15.18
CA THR A 82 -2.48 -14.49 14.31
C THR A 82 -2.49 -13.88 12.92
N VAL A 83 -2.32 -14.72 11.90
CA VAL A 83 -2.46 -14.26 10.51
C VAL A 83 -3.94 -14.08 10.22
N VAL A 84 -4.31 -12.87 9.80
CA VAL A 84 -5.72 -12.56 9.54
C VAL A 84 -6.01 -12.43 8.03
N GLY A 85 -4.98 -12.42 7.19
CA GLY A 85 -5.21 -12.36 5.75
C GLY A 85 -3.95 -12.06 4.98
N GLU A 86 -4.15 -11.81 3.69
CA GLU A 86 -3.07 -11.42 2.79
C GLU A 86 -3.50 -10.19 2.01
N ALA A 87 -2.54 -9.34 1.68
CA ALA A 87 -2.78 -8.22 0.80
C ALA A 87 -2.33 -8.60 -0.62
N ALA A 88 -3.16 -8.31 -1.60
CA ALA A 88 -2.93 -8.61 -3.00
C ALA A 88 -2.85 -7.33 -3.81
N PRO A 89 -2.30 -7.39 -5.04
CA PRO A 89 -2.22 -6.20 -5.89
C PRO A 89 -3.58 -5.51 -6.05
N GLY A 90 -3.58 -4.19 -5.96
CA GLY A 90 -4.79 -3.39 -6.04
C GLY A 90 -5.39 -3.04 -4.69
N GLU A 91 -4.90 -3.63 -3.61
CA GLU A 91 -5.43 -3.35 -2.29
C GLU A 91 -4.72 -2.17 -1.63
N ILE A 92 -5.47 -1.45 -0.79
CA ILE A 92 -4.97 -0.30 -0.06
C ILE A 92 -4.78 -0.70 1.40
N ILE A 93 -3.57 -0.46 1.91
CA ILE A 93 -3.20 -0.84 3.26
C ILE A 93 -3.20 0.41 4.15
N GLY A 94 -3.85 0.32 5.31
CA GLY A 94 -3.81 1.37 6.32
C GLY A 94 -4.94 2.38 6.29
N VAL A 95 -6.00 2.13 5.52
CA VAL A 95 -7.10 3.08 5.35
C VAL A 95 -7.78 3.40 6.67
N SER A 96 -8.14 2.38 7.45
CA SER A 96 -8.89 2.62 8.68
C SER A 96 -8.06 3.40 9.72
N ALA A 97 -6.77 3.13 9.78
CA ALA A 97 -5.89 3.85 10.70
C ALA A 97 -5.76 5.31 10.30
N VAL A 98 -5.63 5.58 9.01
CA VAL A 98 -5.49 6.94 8.50
C VAL A 98 -6.77 7.74 8.72
N LEU A 99 -7.92 7.14 8.37
CA LEU A 99 -9.21 7.82 8.54
C LEU A 99 -9.55 8.03 10.01
N GLY A 100 -9.23 7.08 10.86
CA GLY A 100 -9.53 7.16 12.29
C GLY A 100 -8.50 7.90 13.12
N ARG A 101 -7.37 8.28 12.51
CA ARG A 101 -6.24 8.90 13.22
C ARG A 101 -5.76 8.03 14.36
N THR A 102 -5.69 6.73 14.12
CA THR A 102 -5.27 5.75 15.12
C THR A 102 -3.99 5.06 14.63
N PRO A 103 -3.26 4.39 15.53
CA PRO A 103 -2.14 3.56 15.10
C PRO A 103 -2.62 2.42 14.21
N TYR A 104 -1.70 1.83 13.47
CA TYR A 104 -2.02 0.65 12.67
C TYR A 104 -2.50 -0.47 13.60
N LYS A 105 -3.52 -1.17 13.16
CA LYS A 105 -4.11 -2.26 13.95
C LYS A 105 -3.55 -3.61 13.57
N THR A 106 -2.76 -3.67 12.50
CA THR A 106 -2.17 -4.91 12.02
C THR A 106 -0.73 -4.67 11.60
N THR A 107 0.01 -5.77 11.50
CA THR A 107 1.36 -5.77 10.94
C THR A 107 1.27 -6.40 9.55
N VAL A 108 1.89 -5.76 8.56
CA VAL A 108 1.90 -6.26 7.19
C VAL A 108 3.33 -6.52 6.80
N GLU A 109 3.62 -7.81 6.57
CA GLU A 109 4.97 -8.28 6.25
C GLU A 109 5.02 -8.73 4.80
N VAL A 110 6.08 -8.34 4.09
CA VAL A 110 6.27 -8.69 2.69
C VAL A 110 6.66 -10.15 2.57
N MET A 111 5.88 -10.93 1.85
CA MET A 111 6.16 -12.35 1.59
C MET A 111 6.87 -12.55 0.27
N GLU A 112 6.58 -11.72 -0.73
CA GLU A 112 7.27 -11.67 -2.00
C GLU A 112 7.54 -10.20 -2.27
N GLN A 113 8.67 -9.87 -2.89
CA GLN A 113 9.04 -8.49 -3.13
C GLN A 113 7.84 -7.69 -3.64
N CYS A 114 7.57 -6.56 -2.96
CA CYS A 114 6.41 -5.74 -3.25
C CYS A 114 6.82 -4.39 -3.83
N GLN A 115 6.03 -3.93 -4.80
CA GLN A 115 6.08 -2.55 -5.25
C GLN A 115 4.82 -1.87 -4.75
N LEU A 116 4.98 -0.72 -4.09
CA LEU A 116 3.87 -0.01 -3.47
C LEU A 116 3.93 1.47 -3.84
N ASN A 117 2.76 2.10 -3.81
CA ASN A 117 2.67 3.55 -3.87
C ASN A 117 2.22 4.04 -2.50
N TYR A 118 3.00 4.93 -1.91
CA TYR A 118 2.67 5.53 -0.64
C TYR A 118 2.01 6.88 -0.88
N LEU A 119 0.90 7.13 -0.20
CA LEU A 119 0.20 8.41 -0.22
C LEU A 119 0.12 8.93 1.19
N ALA A 120 0.63 10.14 1.41
CA ALA A 120 0.50 10.78 2.71
C ALA A 120 -0.98 10.98 3.02
N ARG A 121 -1.31 11.04 4.32
CA ARG A 121 -2.68 11.15 4.77
C ARG A 121 -3.43 12.29 4.09
N GLU A 122 -2.79 13.46 4.00
CA GLU A 122 -3.44 14.64 3.42
C GLU A 122 -3.77 14.42 1.95
N GLU A 123 -2.85 13.82 1.21
CA GLU A 123 -3.06 13.55 -0.20
C GLU A 123 -4.19 12.54 -0.40
N PHE A 124 -4.22 11.51 0.46
CA PHE A 124 -5.26 10.50 0.38
C PHE A 124 -6.63 11.08 0.70
N LEU A 125 -6.72 11.93 1.72
CA LEU A 125 -8.01 12.51 2.13
C LEU A 125 -8.57 13.46 1.06
N GLU A 126 -7.72 14.14 0.32
CA GLU A 126 -8.17 15.04 -0.74
C GLU A 126 -8.83 14.30 -1.89
N MET A 127 -8.60 13.00 -2.00
CA MET A 127 -9.16 12.21 -3.08
C MET A 127 -10.50 11.56 -2.74
N LEU A 128 -10.93 11.70 -1.51
CA LEU A 128 -12.20 11.09 -1.08
C LEU A 128 -13.40 11.96 -1.43
#